data_b2b6879d897e2d31080b45239a0ee63a
#
_entry.id   b2b6879d897e2d31080b45239a0ee63a
#
_cell.length_a   1.000
_cell.length_b   1.000
_cell.length_c   1.000
_cell.angle_alpha   90.00
_cell.angle_beta   90.00
_cell.angle_gamma   90.00
#
_symmetry.space_group_name_H-M   'P 1'
#
loop_
_entity.id
_entity.type
_entity.pdbx_description
1 polymer ?
#
loop_
_entity_poly.entity_id
_entity_poly.type
_entity_poly.pdbx_seq_one_letter_code
_entity_poly.pdbx_strand_id
1 'polypeptide(L)'
;MPLFKHEGTYFNYEIQGEGIPFLFLHGLGDNLKFAYETFDKDEKIQLISLDQRGHGKSGNDSRKLSYDRLAKDALALMDYLGIHHFFVGGLSMGAGVAVNLAVQAADKVLGLITLRSSATDEPMKKEVIAWFSTVSKYLPKKDGALLLEQDPIFPSIKETYPKAIDTFKRYFEDDAAVTHYKKFSDIPKDRPIKNKSELTNLTIPTLILANNYDVIHPIEYSLFYKRNIENASYYELTPKTIDAEKHKLE
;
A
#
# COMPACT_ATOMS: atom_id res chain seq x y z
N MET A 1 -17.63 -13.33 7.01
CA MET A 1 -16.31 -12.69 7.16
C MET A 1 -16.29 -11.97 8.49
N PRO A 2 -15.26 -12.11 9.28
CA PRO A 2 -15.17 -11.42 10.56
C PRO A 2 -15.05 -9.90 10.33
N LEU A 3 -15.68 -9.13 11.19
CA LEU A 3 -15.63 -7.67 11.19
C LEU A 3 -15.03 -7.19 12.50
N PHE A 4 -14.09 -6.27 12.39
CA PHE A 4 -13.47 -5.58 13.50
C PHE A 4 -13.86 -4.10 13.46
N LYS A 5 -14.01 -3.44 14.60
CA LYS A 5 -14.39 -2.03 14.69
C LYS A 5 -13.29 -1.19 15.34
N HIS A 6 -12.85 -0.14 14.66
CA HIS A 6 -11.91 0.84 15.20
C HIS A 6 -12.33 2.25 14.80
N GLU A 7 -12.27 3.20 15.73
CA GLU A 7 -12.67 4.61 15.54
C GLU A 7 -14.01 4.80 14.80
N GLY A 8 -15.02 3.98 15.17
CA GLY A 8 -16.35 4.06 14.57
C GLY A 8 -16.50 3.42 13.19
N THR A 9 -15.42 2.94 12.59
CA THR A 9 -15.39 2.29 11.28
C THR A 9 -15.30 0.78 11.43
N TYR A 10 -16.02 0.03 10.58
CA TYR A 10 -15.89 -1.42 10.47
C TYR A 10 -14.89 -1.79 9.41
N PHE A 11 -14.06 -2.78 9.71
CA PHE A 11 -13.03 -3.32 8.83
C PHE A 11 -13.31 -4.79 8.52
N ASN A 12 -13.21 -5.15 7.27
CA ASN A 12 -13.17 -6.53 6.82
C ASN A 12 -11.72 -7.01 6.87
N TYR A 13 -11.49 -8.20 7.45
CA TYR A 13 -10.18 -8.82 7.49
C TYR A 13 -10.28 -10.32 7.27
N GLU A 14 -9.18 -10.95 6.98
CA GLU A 14 -9.06 -12.39 6.80
C GLU A 14 -7.76 -12.89 7.42
N ILE A 15 -7.79 -14.13 7.90
CA ILE A 15 -6.63 -14.83 8.46
C ILE A 15 -6.54 -16.18 7.78
N GLN A 16 -5.34 -16.55 7.31
CA GLN A 16 -5.06 -17.85 6.73
C GLN A 16 -3.80 -18.45 7.37
N GLY A 17 -3.88 -19.72 7.79
CA GLY A 17 -2.79 -20.42 8.48
C GLY A 17 -2.76 -20.15 9.98
N GLU A 18 -1.81 -20.82 10.68
CA GLU A 18 -1.70 -20.80 12.15
C GLU A 18 -0.26 -20.58 12.65
N GLY A 19 0.66 -20.30 11.73
CA GLY A 19 2.09 -20.14 12.03
C GLY A 19 2.46 -18.77 12.60
N ILE A 20 3.61 -18.26 12.19
CA ILE A 20 4.13 -16.94 12.60
C ILE A 20 3.23 -15.84 12.00
N PRO A 21 2.71 -14.91 12.82
CA PRO A 21 1.85 -13.84 12.32
C PRO A 21 2.57 -12.93 11.33
N PHE A 22 1.99 -12.79 10.15
CA PHE A 22 2.44 -11.88 9.10
C PHE A 22 1.27 -11.01 8.62
N LEU A 23 1.29 -9.74 8.99
CA LEU A 23 0.33 -8.75 8.53
C LEU A 23 0.79 -8.20 7.17
N PHE A 24 0.00 -8.41 6.11
CA PHE A 24 0.30 -7.86 4.79
C PHE A 24 -0.76 -6.84 4.34
N LEU A 25 -0.29 -5.66 3.92
CA LEU A 25 -1.09 -4.48 3.61
C LEU A 25 -1.07 -4.21 2.10
N HIS A 26 -2.25 -4.18 1.49
CA HIS A 26 -2.42 -3.97 0.03
C HIS A 26 -2.15 -2.53 -0.42
N GLY A 27 -2.03 -2.31 -1.73
CA GLY A 27 -1.81 -1.01 -2.37
C GLY A 27 -3.05 -0.12 -2.43
N LEU A 28 -2.87 1.13 -2.86
CA LEU A 28 -3.96 2.09 -3.06
C LEU A 28 -4.91 1.62 -4.17
N GLY A 29 -6.21 1.53 -3.87
CA GLY A 29 -7.24 1.06 -4.78
C GLY A 29 -7.32 -0.46 -4.94
N ASP A 30 -6.66 -1.21 -4.07
CA ASP A 30 -6.70 -2.67 -4.00
C ASP A 30 -7.50 -3.13 -2.77
N ASN A 31 -7.44 -4.40 -2.42
CA ASN A 31 -8.14 -4.99 -1.28
C ASN A 31 -7.34 -6.18 -0.70
N LEU A 32 -7.82 -6.76 0.39
CA LEU A 32 -7.15 -7.84 1.12
C LEU A 32 -6.88 -9.10 0.28
N LYS A 33 -7.64 -9.34 -0.80
CA LYS A 33 -7.43 -10.53 -1.65
C LYS A 33 -6.04 -10.53 -2.27
N PHE A 34 -5.46 -9.34 -2.52
CA PHE A 34 -4.12 -9.23 -3.07
C PHE A 34 -3.09 -10.06 -2.28
N ALA A 35 -3.16 -10.09 -0.96
CA ALA A 35 -2.26 -10.88 -0.13
C ALA A 35 -2.41 -12.39 -0.43
N TYR A 36 -3.63 -12.88 -0.50
CA TYR A 36 -3.94 -14.31 -0.70
C TYR A 36 -3.76 -14.80 -2.13
N GLU A 37 -3.75 -13.89 -3.09
CA GLU A 37 -3.44 -14.17 -4.49
C GLU A 37 -1.93 -14.09 -4.79
N THR A 38 -1.17 -13.39 -3.93
CA THR A 38 0.27 -13.17 -4.09
C THR A 38 1.09 -14.24 -3.38
N PHE A 39 0.69 -14.64 -2.18
CA PHE A 39 1.44 -15.57 -1.37
C PHE A 39 0.81 -16.97 -1.42
N ASP A 40 1.65 -17.97 -1.73
CA ASP A 40 1.27 -19.36 -1.56
C ASP A 40 1.03 -19.66 -0.07
N LYS A 41 0.09 -20.55 0.20
CA LYS A 41 -0.19 -20.99 1.57
C LYS A 41 1.01 -21.72 2.14
N ASP A 42 1.52 -21.23 3.27
CA ASP A 42 2.58 -21.86 4.05
C ASP A 42 2.07 -22.17 5.48
N GLU A 43 2.23 -23.40 5.93
CA GLU A 43 1.78 -23.83 7.29
C GLU A 43 2.56 -23.13 8.41
N LYS A 44 3.74 -22.57 8.12
CA LYS A 44 4.56 -21.84 9.10
C LYS A 44 4.15 -20.38 9.27
N ILE A 45 3.27 -19.88 8.40
CA ILE A 45 2.86 -18.48 8.35
C ILE A 45 1.36 -18.36 8.62
N GLN A 46 1.00 -17.50 9.55
CA GLN A 46 -0.35 -17.00 9.72
C GLN A 46 -0.47 -15.68 8.95
N LEU A 47 -0.94 -15.74 7.69
CA LEU A 47 -1.14 -14.57 6.87
C LEU A 47 -2.40 -13.83 7.28
N ILE A 48 -2.25 -12.56 7.64
CA ILE A 48 -3.31 -11.66 8.09
C ILE A 48 -3.36 -10.50 7.11
N SER A 49 -4.54 -10.17 6.61
CA SER A 49 -4.75 -8.97 5.81
C SER A 49 -6.12 -8.36 6.11
N LEU A 50 -6.22 -7.04 5.92
CA LEU A 50 -7.49 -6.32 6.04
C LEU A 50 -7.72 -5.48 4.80
N ASP A 51 -8.97 -5.24 4.47
CA ASP A 51 -9.32 -4.13 3.60
C ASP A 51 -9.03 -2.85 4.37
N GLN A 52 -7.99 -2.11 3.97
CA GLN A 52 -7.63 -0.87 4.65
C GLN A 52 -8.77 0.16 4.55
N ARG A 53 -8.83 1.12 5.46
CA ARG A 53 -9.89 2.14 5.51
C ARG A 53 -10.22 2.71 4.12
N GLY A 54 -11.51 2.68 3.75
CA GLY A 54 -11.99 3.14 2.44
C GLY A 54 -11.67 2.23 1.26
N HIS A 55 -11.26 0.98 1.51
CA HIS A 55 -10.99 -0.02 0.48
C HIS A 55 -11.84 -1.28 0.68
N GLY A 56 -12.06 -2.03 -0.40
CA GLY A 56 -12.79 -3.28 -0.37
C GLY A 56 -14.13 -3.18 0.33
N LYS A 57 -14.33 -3.97 1.38
CA LYS A 57 -15.55 -3.98 2.21
C LYS A 57 -15.45 -3.18 3.51
N SER A 58 -14.31 -2.54 3.75
CA SER A 58 -14.10 -1.69 4.92
C SER A 58 -14.70 -0.31 4.72
N GLY A 59 -15.26 0.23 5.80
CA GLY A 59 -15.83 1.57 5.80
C GLY A 59 -14.77 2.67 5.75
N ASN A 60 -15.26 3.90 5.71
CA ASN A 60 -14.49 5.13 5.87
C ASN A 60 -15.33 6.16 6.62
N ASP A 61 -14.70 7.23 7.07
CA ASP A 61 -15.35 8.42 7.58
C ASP A 61 -14.98 9.66 6.75
N SER A 62 -15.46 10.84 7.16
CA SER A 62 -15.23 12.09 6.43
C SER A 62 -13.83 12.69 6.59
N ARG A 63 -13.01 12.16 7.52
CA ARG A 63 -11.66 12.68 7.80
C ARG A 63 -10.71 12.32 6.66
N LYS A 64 -9.71 13.16 6.44
CA LYS A 64 -8.64 12.90 5.48
C LYS A 64 -7.92 11.58 5.79
N LEU A 65 -7.68 10.79 4.75
CA LEU A 65 -6.91 9.57 4.87
C LEU A 65 -5.41 9.89 4.94
N SER A 66 -4.67 9.13 5.75
CA SER A 66 -3.21 9.30 5.92
C SER A 66 -2.54 7.97 6.25
N TYR A 67 -1.23 7.89 6.01
CA TYR A 67 -0.43 6.73 6.40
C TYR A 67 -0.51 6.46 7.91
N ASP A 68 -0.48 7.50 8.73
CA ASP A 68 -0.61 7.39 10.20
C ASP A 68 -1.94 6.76 10.61
N ARG A 69 -3.06 7.15 9.98
CA ARG A 69 -4.36 6.56 10.28
C ARG A 69 -4.46 5.10 9.86
N LEU A 70 -3.97 4.78 8.65
CA LEU A 70 -3.97 3.41 8.16
C LEU A 70 -3.10 2.49 9.03
N ALA A 71 -1.96 2.97 9.49
CA ALA A 71 -1.08 2.24 10.41
C ALA A 71 -1.76 1.99 11.77
N LYS A 72 -2.46 2.99 12.32
CA LYS A 72 -3.24 2.84 13.57
C LYS A 72 -4.39 1.84 13.42
N ASP A 73 -5.10 1.84 12.30
CA ASP A 73 -6.14 0.86 12.01
C ASP A 73 -5.56 -0.57 11.95
N ALA A 74 -4.43 -0.75 11.28
CA ALA A 74 -3.75 -2.02 11.16
C ALA A 74 -3.21 -2.52 12.51
N LEU A 75 -2.61 -1.65 13.30
CA LEU A 75 -2.14 -1.97 14.65
C LEU A 75 -3.29 -2.33 15.59
N ALA A 76 -4.40 -1.61 15.53
CA ALA A 76 -5.60 -1.89 16.31
C ALA A 76 -6.23 -3.25 15.94
N LEU A 77 -6.13 -3.70 14.70
CA LEU A 77 -6.51 -5.07 14.32
C LEU A 77 -5.63 -6.10 15.01
N MET A 78 -4.31 -5.91 15.03
CA MET A 78 -3.38 -6.85 15.68
C MET A 78 -3.64 -6.92 17.19
N ASP A 79 -3.89 -5.78 17.85
CA ASP A 79 -4.27 -5.72 19.25
C ASP A 79 -5.64 -6.41 19.51
N TYR A 80 -6.63 -6.21 18.63
CA TYR A 80 -7.93 -6.91 18.69
C TYR A 80 -7.80 -8.43 18.59
N LEU A 81 -6.85 -8.90 17.77
CA LEU A 81 -6.56 -10.33 17.61
C LEU A 81 -5.71 -10.91 18.75
N GLY A 82 -5.24 -10.08 19.69
CA GLY A 82 -4.33 -10.50 20.76
C GLY A 82 -2.92 -10.84 20.27
N ILE A 83 -2.52 -10.35 19.12
CA ILE A 83 -1.22 -10.63 18.50
C ILE A 83 -0.26 -9.48 18.83
N HIS A 84 0.68 -9.74 19.72
CA HIS A 84 1.59 -8.74 20.25
C HIS A 84 2.93 -8.64 19.50
N HIS A 85 3.33 -9.71 18.79
CA HIS A 85 4.55 -9.74 17.99
C HIS A 85 4.27 -10.34 16.62
N PHE A 86 4.62 -9.63 15.55
CA PHE A 86 4.30 -10.02 14.18
C PHE A 86 5.28 -9.44 13.17
N PHE A 87 5.38 -10.07 12.02
CA PHE A 87 5.99 -9.44 10.84
C PHE A 87 4.97 -8.56 10.15
N VAL A 88 5.41 -7.44 9.59
CA VAL A 88 4.56 -6.56 8.78
C VAL A 88 5.17 -6.33 7.42
N GLY A 89 4.33 -6.34 6.40
CA GLY A 89 4.75 -6.01 5.05
C GLY A 89 3.62 -5.35 4.26
N GLY A 90 3.96 -4.85 3.09
CA GLY A 90 2.96 -4.28 2.21
C GLY A 90 3.49 -3.86 0.85
N LEU A 91 2.55 -3.65 -0.06
CA LEU A 91 2.79 -3.19 -1.42
C LEU A 91 2.43 -1.71 -1.57
N SER A 92 3.29 -0.91 -2.18
CA SER A 92 2.97 0.47 -2.60
C SER A 92 2.53 1.34 -1.41
N MET A 93 1.28 1.80 -1.37
CA MET A 93 0.68 2.44 -0.20
C MET A 93 0.85 1.57 1.04
N GLY A 94 0.56 0.28 0.95
CA GLY A 94 0.71 -0.66 2.06
C GLY A 94 2.15 -0.77 2.57
N ALA A 95 3.16 -0.64 1.70
CA ALA A 95 4.56 -0.57 2.13
C ALA A 95 4.82 0.67 2.99
N GLY A 96 4.28 1.82 2.60
CA GLY A 96 4.36 3.05 3.40
C GLY A 96 3.63 2.92 4.75
N VAL A 97 2.46 2.27 4.76
CA VAL A 97 1.72 1.97 5.99
C VAL A 97 2.52 1.03 6.90
N ALA A 98 3.14 -0.01 6.35
CA ALA A 98 3.98 -0.95 7.10
C ALA A 98 5.20 -0.25 7.72
N VAL A 99 5.86 0.66 6.99
CA VAL A 99 6.95 1.49 7.52
C VAL A 99 6.45 2.37 8.66
N ASN A 100 5.33 3.08 8.47
CA ASN A 100 4.77 3.95 9.50
C ASN A 100 4.39 3.15 10.76
N LEU A 101 3.78 1.98 10.60
CA LEU A 101 3.44 1.07 11.71
C LEU A 101 4.70 0.60 12.45
N ALA A 102 5.74 0.18 11.71
CA ALA A 102 7.00 -0.27 12.30
C ALA A 102 7.71 0.85 13.09
N VAL A 103 7.63 2.10 12.63
CA VAL A 103 8.14 3.26 13.37
C VAL A 103 7.33 3.52 14.65
N GLN A 104 6.00 3.37 14.60
CA GLN A 104 5.14 3.62 15.77
C GLN A 104 5.20 2.52 16.84
N ALA A 105 5.46 1.27 16.43
CA ALA A 105 5.35 0.09 17.30
C ALA A 105 6.53 -0.88 17.06
N ALA A 106 7.75 -0.35 17.07
CA ALA A 106 8.96 -1.14 16.81
C ALA A 106 9.15 -2.32 17.77
N ASP A 107 8.65 -2.20 18.99
CA ASP A 107 8.65 -3.26 20.00
C ASP A 107 7.72 -4.44 19.68
N LYS A 108 6.71 -4.24 18.85
CA LYS A 108 5.77 -5.28 18.40
C LYS A 108 6.17 -5.92 17.08
N VAL A 109 6.99 -5.25 16.26
CA VAL A 109 7.33 -5.69 14.90
C VAL A 109 8.59 -6.54 14.90
N LEU A 110 8.47 -7.82 14.50
CA LEU A 110 9.57 -8.77 14.39
C LEU A 110 10.45 -8.55 13.15
N GLY A 111 9.87 -7.97 12.10
CA GLY A 111 10.56 -7.62 10.86
C GLY A 111 9.62 -6.93 9.87
N LEU A 112 10.20 -6.17 8.96
CA LEU A 112 9.52 -5.34 7.98
C LEU A 112 9.81 -5.82 6.56
N ILE A 113 8.78 -5.90 5.72
CA ILE A 113 8.91 -6.18 4.28
C ILE A 113 8.25 -5.04 3.49
N THR A 114 9.01 -4.34 2.67
CA THR A 114 8.46 -3.33 1.76
C THR A 114 8.55 -3.80 0.31
N LEU A 115 7.43 -3.75 -0.39
CA LEU A 115 7.36 -4.11 -1.80
C LEU A 115 6.93 -2.88 -2.61
N ARG A 116 7.82 -2.41 -3.50
CA ARG A 116 7.55 -1.29 -4.41
C ARG A 116 7.01 -0.06 -3.69
N SER A 117 7.78 0.50 -2.77
CA SER A 117 7.39 1.69 -1.98
C SER A 117 6.96 2.85 -2.87
N SER A 118 5.90 3.55 -2.50
CA SER A 118 5.32 4.64 -3.31
C SER A 118 5.64 6.05 -2.81
N ALA A 119 6.21 6.18 -1.60
CA ALA A 119 6.59 7.45 -0.98
C ALA A 119 7.68 7.21 0.08
N THR A 120 8.26 8.28 0.62
CA THR A 120 9.34 8.25 1.63
C THR A 120 9.02 9.21 2.79
N ASP A 121 9.96 10.04 3.20
CA ASP A 121 9.72 11.25 4.03
C ASP A 121 9.19 12.43 3.19
N GLU A 122 9.04 12.20 1.89
CA GLU A 122 8.39 13.09 0.94
C GLU A 122 7.18 12.41 0.31
N PRO A 123 6.16 13.18 -0.14
CA PRO A 123 5.04 12.67 -0.92
C PRO A 123 5.49 12.05 -2.24
N MET A 124 4.56 11.44 -2.96
CA MET A 124 4.80 10.99 -4.33
C MET A 124 5.28 12.15 -5.24
N LYS A 125 5.93 11.82 -6.35
CA LYS A 125 6.32 12.82 -7.36
C LYS A 125 5.10 13.66 -7.79
N LYS A 126 5.31 14.96 -8.01
CA LYS A 126 4.23 15.93 -8.36
C LYS A 126 3.37 15.48 -9.55
N GLU A 127 3.99 14.87 -10.53
CA GLU A 127 3.33 14.31 -11.69
C GLU A 127 2.36 13.18 -11.33
N VAL A 128 2.80 12.24 -10.51
CA VAL A 128 1.98 11.12 -10.02
C VAL A 128 0.83 11.63 -9.14
N ILE A 129 1.09 12.62 -8.28
CA ILE A 129 0.05 13.31 -7.50
C ILE A 129 -1.01 13.94 -8.42
N ALA A 130 -0.59 14.56 -9.52
CA ALA A 130 -1.52 15.15 -10.47
C ALA A 130 -2.41 14.08 -11.12
N TRP A 131 -1.85 12.94 -11.53
CA TRP A 131 -2.58 11.81 -12.11
C TRP A 131 -3.64 11.29 -11.14
N PHE A 132 -3.26 10.93 -9.93
CA PHE A 132 -4.19 10.43 -8.92
C PHE A 132 -5.25 11.46 -8.50
N SER A 133 -4.87 12.75 -8.43
CA SER A 133 -5.83 13.82 -8.12
C SER A 133 -6.87 13.97 -9.24
N THR A 134 -6.48 13.78 -10.51
CA THR A 134 -7.42 13.79 -11.63
C THR A 134 -8.33 12.58 -11.64
N VAL A 135 -7.81 11.40 -11.34
CA VAL A 135 -8.63 10.19 -11.12
C VAL A 135 -9.64 10.45 -10.00
N SER A 136 -9.20 10.93 -8.85
CA SER A 136 -10.07 11.30 -7.71
C SER A 136 -11.19 12.29 -8.10
N LYS A 137 -10.90 13.25 -8.96
CA LYS A 137 -11.85 14.26 -9.47
C LYS A 137 -12.99 13.63 -10.29
N TYR A 138 -12.69 12.56 -11.04
CA TYR A 138 -13.63 11.97 -11.97
C TYR A 138 -14.35 10.73 -11.44
N LEU A 139 -13.77 9.99 -10.49
CA LEU A 139 -14.37 8.79 -9.91
C LEU A 139 -15.83 8.93 -9.46
N PRO A 140 -16.28 10.03 -8.81
CA PRO A 140 -17.67 10.16 -8.38
C PRO A 140 -18.63 10.59 -9.51
N LYS A 141 -18.16 10.74 -10.76
CA LYS A 141 -18.98 11.21 -11.86
C LYS A 141 -19.52 10.05 -12.70
N LYS A 142 -20.75 10.17 -13.20
CA LYS A 142 -21.43 9.14 -13.98
C LYS A 142 -20.59 8.64 -15.17
N ASP A 143 -19.97 9.57 -15.91
CA ASP A 143 -19.14 9.25 -17.09
C ASP A 143 -17.65 9.48 -16.78
N GLY A 144 -17.23 9.20 -15.54
CA GLY A 144 -15.92 9.56 -15.01
C GLY A 144 -14.73 9.01 -15.80
N ALA A 145 -14.82 7.75 -16.25
CA ALA A 145 -13.78 7.13 -17.07
C ALA A 145 -13.58 7.85 -18.41
N LEU A 146 -14.70 8.20 -19.09
CA LEU A 146 -14.67 8.97 -20.34
C LEU A 146 -14.12 10.40 -20.10
N LEU A 147 -14.52 11.03 -19.01
CA LEU A 147 -14.02 12.37 -18.65
C LEU A 147 -12.52 12.35 -18.31
N LEU A 148 -12.00 11.27 -17.74
CA LEU A 148 -10.56 11.08 -17.54
C LEU A 148 -9.83 11.01 -18.88
N GLU A 149 -10.34 10.25 -19.84
CA GLU A 149 -9.74 10.13 -21.18
C GLU A 149 -9.72 11.47 -21.95
N GLN A 150 -10.65 12.36 -21.66
CA GLN A 150 -10.74 13.69 -22.26
C GLN A 150 -9.94 14.76 -21.50
N ASP A 151 -9.44 14.46 -20.29
CA ASP A 151 -8.67 15.42 -19.50
C ASP A 151 -7.29 15.68 -20.15
N PRO A 152 -6.83 16.95 -20.19
CA PRO A 152 -5.52 17.30 -20.76
C PRO A 152 -4.32 16.54 -20.18
N ILE A 153 -4.44 15.94 -18.99
CA ILE A 153 -3.39 15.14 -18.36
C ILE A 153 -3.27 13.73 -18.98
N PHE A 154 -4.33 13.22 -19.60
CA PHE A 154 -4.39 11.83 -20.07
C PHE A 154 -3.32 11.47 -21.10
N PRO A 155 -3.00 12.31 -22.11
CA PRO A 155 -1.89 12.06 -23.02
C PRO A 155 -0.55 11.87 -22.30
N SER A 156 -0.27 12.69 -21.27
CA SER A 156 0.95 12.56 -20.45
C SER A 156 1.03 11.20 -19.73
N ILE A 157 -0.09 10.72 -19.16
CA ILE A 157 -0.13 9.39 -18.53
C ILE A 157 0.16 8.30 -19.56
N LYS A 158 -0.47 8.40 -20.74
CA LYS A 158 -0.32 7.42 -21.82
C LYS A 158 1.10 7.36 -22.37
N GLU A 159 1.77 8.48 -22.46
CA GLU A 159 3.15 8.57 -22.95
C GLU A 159 4.15 8.08 -21.89
N THR A 160 4.00 8.55 -20.64
CA THR A 160 4.98 8.31 -19.58
C THR A 160 4.84 6.93 -18.95
N TYR A 161 3.60 6.48 -18.69
CA TYR A 161 3.34 5.20 -18.04
C TYR A 161 2.01 4.56 -18.49
N PRO A 162 1.95 4.00 -19.70
CA PRO A 162 0.71 3.46 -20.30
C PRO A 162 -0.03 2.48 -19.40
N LYS A 163 0.70 1.70 -18.61
CA LYS A 163 0.13 0.69 -17.69
C LYS A 163 -0.71 1.29 -16.57
N ALA A 164 -0.47 2.55 -16.19
CA ALA A 164 -1.32 3.24 -15.22
C ALA A 164 -2.76 3.39 -15.70
N ILE A 165 -2.97 3.49 -17.03
CA ILE A 165 -4.30 3.66 -17.61
C ILE A 165 -5.21 2.50 -17.26
N ASP A 166 -4.76 1.25 -17.43
CA ASP A 166 -5.56 0.07 -17.11
C ASP A 166 -5.87 0.00 -15.62
N THR A 167 -4.90 0.38 -14.78
CA THR A 167 -5.10 0.47 -13.33
C THR A 167 -6.13 1.54 -12.97
N PHE A 168 -6.03 2.73 -13.56
CA PHE A 168 -6.96 3.82 -13.30
C PHE A 168 -8.37 3.52 -13.80
N LYS A 169 -8.51 2.86 -14.96
CA LYS A 169 -9.83 2.42 -15.48
C LYS A 169 -10.53 1.46 -14.54
N ARG A 170 -9.82 0.49 -13.97
CA ARG A 170 -10.38 -0.46 -13.00
C ARG A 170 -10.96 0.22 -11.75
N TYR A 171 -10.43 1.39 -11.34
CA TYR A 171 -10.99 2.11 -10.21
C TYR A 171 -12.41 2.62 -10.46
N PHE A 172 -12.81 2.87 -11.71
CA PHE A 172 -14.18 3.26 -12.04
C PHE A 172 -15.17 2.09 -12.00
N GLU A 173 -14.67 0.85 -11.96
CA GLU A 173 -15.44 -0.39 -11.85
C GLU A 173 -15.50 -0.89 -10.39
N ASP A 174 -14.78 -0.27 -9.48
CA ASP A 174 -14.71 -0.63 -8.06
C ASP A 174 -15.58 0.32 -7.21
N ASP A 175 -16.66 -0.22 -6.64
CA ASP A 175 -17.59 0.53 -5.80
C ASP A 175 -16.90 1.23 -4.62
N ALA A 176 -15.90 0.61 -3.99
CA ALA A 176 -15.15 1.20 -2.89
C ALA A 176 -14.24 2.34 -3.37
N ALA A 177 -13.69 2.24 -4.59
CA ALA A 177 -12.93 3.32 -5.20
C ALA A 177 -13.82 4.52 -5.53
N VAL A 178 -14.98 4.28 -6.12
CA VAL A 178 -15.96 5.32 -6.45
C VAL A 178 -16.52 5.98 -5.20
N THR A 179 -16.95 5.20 -4.20
CA THR A 179 -17.53 5.71 -2.96
C THR A 179 -16.52 6.49 -2.12
N HIS A 180 -15.30 6.00 -2.03
CA HIS A 180 -14.23 6.56 -1.20
C HIS A 180 -13.10 7.21 -2.04
N TYR A 181 -13.48 7.88 -3.13
CA TYR A 181 -12.57 8.43 -4.14
C TYR A 181 -11.49 9.38 -3.59
N LYS A 182 -11.76 10.08 -2.48
CA LYS A 182 -10.81 11.04 -1.88
C LYS A 182 -9.47 10.41 -1.49
N LYS A 183 -9.42 9.09 -1.22
CA LYS A 183 -8.17 8.38 -0.92
C LYS A 183 -7.12 8.55 -2.01
N PHE A 184 -7.54 8.62 -3.27
CA PHE A 184 -6.64 8.83 -4.42
C PHE A 184 -6.06 10.26 -4.50
N SER A 185 -6.66 11.20 -3.79
CA SER A 185 -6.12 12.56 -3.63
C SER A 185 -5.37 12.75 -2.32
N ASP A 186 -5.73 12.00 -1.28
CA ASP A 186 -5.16 12.15 0.07
C ASP A 186 -3.80 11.47 0.20
N ILE A 187 -3.74 10.17 -0.13
CA ILE A 187 -2.53 9.34 0.07
C ILE A 187 -1.35 9.79 -0.79
N PRO A 188 -1.50 10.12 -2.09
CA PRO A 188 -0.35 10.58 -2.88
C PRO A 188 0.28 11.88 -2.37
N LYS A 189 -0.47 12.70 -1.63
CA LYS A 189 -0.01 13.97 -1.03
C LYS A 189 0.51 13.82 0.39
N ASP A 190 0.40 12.63 0.95
CA ASP A 190 0.89 12.31 2.29
C ASP A 190 2.20 11.53 2.22
N ARG A 191 2.82 11.28 3.36
CA ARG A 191 4.12 10.61 3.48
C ARG A 191 4.12 9.61 4.64
N PRO A 192 4.78 8.44 4.46
CA PRO A 192 4.87 7.40 5.50
C PRO A 192 5.54 7.85 6.80
N ILE A 193 6.56 8.69 6.70
CA ILE A 193 7.33 9.23 7.84
C ILE A 193 7.52 10.73 7.67
N LYS A 194 7.75 11.45 8.77
CA LYS A 194 7.93 12.91 8.74
C LYS A 194 9.33 13.31 8.29
N ASN A 195 10.31 12.52 8.68
CA ASN A 195 11.71 12.68 8.27
C ASN A 195 12.47 11.37 8.43
N LYS A 196 13.60 11.24 7.72
CA LYS A 196 14.43 10.04 7.71
C LYS A 196 14.99 9.61 9.06
N SER A 197 15.09 10.54 10.04
CA SER A 197 15.59 10.20 11.38
C SER A 197 14.68 9.23 12.14
N GLU A 198 13.40 9.13 11.76
CA GLU A 198 12.50 8.13 12.33
C GLU A 198 12.91 6.69 11.98
N LEU A 199 13.66 6.50 10.88
CA LEU A 199 14.16 5.20 10.47
C LEU A 199 15.42 4.75 11.19
N THR A 200 16.20 5.67 11.78
CA THR A 200 17.45 5.33 12.46
C THR A 200 17.25 4.47 13.69
N ASN A 201 16.06 4.48 14.27
CA ASN A 201 15.69 3.65 15.43
C ASN A 201 15.09 2.29 15.02
N LEU A 202 14.88 2.05 13.72
CA LEU A 202 14.42 0.77 13.22
C LEU A 202 15.59 -0.21 13.11
N THR A 203 15.81 -0.97 14.18
CA THR A 203 16.88 -2.00 14.25
C THR A 203 16.36 -3.39 13.83
N ILE A 204 15.07 -3.52 13.50
CA ILE A 204 14.44 -4.78 13.09
C ILE A 204 14.95 -5.25 11.71
N PRO A 205 15.03 -6.55 11.46
CA PRO A 205 15.29 -7.07 10.13
C PRO A 205 14.33 -6.49 9.10
N THR A 206 14.87 -5.91 8.04
CA THR A 206 14.05 -5.28 6.99
C THR A 206 14.42 -5.83 5.62
N LEU A 207 13.41 -6.28 4.87
CA LEU A 207 13.53 -6.71 3.48
C LEU A 207 12.88 -5.68 2.56
N ILE A 208 13.63 -5.17 1.60
CA ILE A 208 13.17 -4.19 0.63
C ILE A 208 13.18 -4.81 -0.75
N LEU A 209 12.00 -4.92 -1.36
CA LEU A 209 11.79 -5.46 -2.70
C LEU A 209 11.36 -4.32 -3.65
N ALA A 210 12.05 -4.18 -4.76
CA ALA A 210 11.79 -3.12 -5.74
C ALA A 210 11.82 -3.66 -7.17
N ASN A 211 11.21 -2.92 -8.09
CA ASN A 211 11.37 -3.12 -9.53
C ASN A 211 11.82 -1.83 -10.18
N ASN A 212 12.57 -1.94 -11.26
CA ASN A 212 12.86 -0.83 -12.16
C ASN A 212 11.68 -0.55 -13.12
N TYR A 213 11.77 0.59 -13.82
CA TYR A 213 10.83 1.00 -14.88
C TYR A 213 9.39 1.22 -14.41
N ASP A 214 9.22 1.67 -13.17
CA ASP A 214 7.92 2.01 -12.58
C ASP A 214 7.90 3.47 -12.14
N VAL A 215 7.10 4.28 -12.81
CA VAL A 215 7.01 5.72 -12.56
C VAL A 215 6.26 6.02 -11.26
N ILE A 216 5.30 5.18 -10.90
CA ILE A 216 4.52 5.31 -9.64
C ILE A 216 5.36 4.88 -8.43
N HIS A 217 6.23 3.88 -8.63
CA HIS A 217 7.11 3.34 -7.59
C HIS A 217 8.58 3.45 -8.03
N PRO A 218 9.13 4.67 -8.16
CA PRO A 218 10.52 4.84 -8.56
C PRO A 218 11.45 4.08 -7.63
N ILE A 219 12.46 3.41 -8.20
CA ILE A 219 13.42 2.60 -7.44
C ILE A 219 14.12 3.42 -6.35
N GLU A 220 14.23 4.73 -6.55
CA GLU A 220 14.82 5.68 -5.59
C GLU A 220 14.10 5.68 -4.23
N TYR A 221 12.78 5.39 -4.20
CA TYR A 221 12.04 5.28 -2.95
C TYR A 221 12.48 4.07 -2.14
N SER A 222 12.68 2.93 -2.79
CA SER A 222 13.20 1.73 -2.14
C SER A 222 14.67 1.90 -1.71
N LEU A 223 15.49 2.54 -2.55
CA LEU A 223 16.88 2.87 -2.21
C LEU A 223 16.99 3.91 -1.09
N PHE A 224 16.00 4.78 -0.92
CA PHE A 224 15.92 5.67 0.24
C PHE A 224 15.82 4.85 1.55
N TYR A 225 14.91 3.90 1.64
CA TYR A 225 14.78 3.02 2.81
C TYR A 225 16.03 2.17 3.03
N LYS A 226 16.62 1.61 1.97
CA LYS A 226 17.87 0.85 2.05
C LYS A 226 19.02 1.64 2.67
N ARG A 227 19.12 2.93 2.37
CA ARG A 227 20.19 3.80 2.90
C ARG A 227 19.95 4.28 4.33
N ASN A 228 18.71 4.28 4.79
CA ASN A 228 18.33 4.89 6.08
C ASN A 228 17.88 3.86 7.14
N ILE A 229 17.75 2.57 6.80
CA ILE A 229 17.47 1.48 7.74
C ILE A 229 18.72 0.60 7.82
N GLU A 230 19.33 0.51 8.99
CA GLU A 230 20.63 -0.13 9.19
C GLU A 230 20.62 -1.62 8.79
N ASN A 231 19.64 -2.38 9.25
CA ASN A 231 19.52 -3.82 9.01
C ASN A 231 18.68 -4.18 7.76
N ALA A 232 18.67 -3.30 6.74
CA ALA A 232 17.91 -3.56 5.52
C ALA A 232 18.70 -4.42 4.51
N SER A 233 18.07 -5.48 4.03
CA SER A 233 18.43 -6.19 2.81
C SER A 233 17.61 -5.64 1.63
N TYR A 234 18.20 -5.61 0.44
CA TYR A 234 17.56 -5.07 -0.75
C TYR A 234 17.70 -6.07 -1.92
N TYR A 235 16.59 -6.29 -2.60
CA TYR A 235 16.53 -7.08 -3.82
C TYR A 235 15.73 -6.36 -4.89
N GLU A 236 16.28 -6.36 -6.10
CA GLU A 236 15.58 -5.85 -7.28
C GLU A 236 14.92 -7.02 -7.99
N LEU A 237 13.58 -7.02 -8.01
CA LEU A 237 12.79 -8.03 -8.69
C LEU A 237 12.71 -7.75 -10.18
N THR A 238 12.70 -8.79 -10.98
CA THR A 238 12.46 -8.68 -12.42
C THR A 238 11.07 -8.10 -12.68
N PRO A 239 10.92 -7.00 -13.45
CA PRO A 239 9.60 -6.47 -13.76
C PRO A 239 8.76 -7.51 -14.53
N LYS A 240 7.51 -7.75 -14.08
CA LYS A 240 6.56 -8.67 -14.72
C LYS A 240 6.42 -8.44 -16.24
N THR A 241 6.71 -7.25 -16.69
CA THR A 241 6.61 -6.81 -18.09
C THR A 241 7.84 -7.13 -18.93
N ILE A 242 8.95 -7.48 -18.27
CA ILE A 242 10.17 -7.94 -18.91
C ILE A 242 10.17 -9.46 -18.95
N ASP A 243 9.88 -10.11 -17.82
CA ASP A 243 9.80 -11.56 -17.71
C ASP A 243 8.78 -11.92 -16.61
N ALA A 244 7.60 -12.36 -17.03
CA ALA A 244 6.49 -12.67 -16.12
C ALA A 244 6.72 -13.95 -15.33
N GLU A 245 7.41 -14.95 -15.91
CA GLU A 245 7.69 -16.22 -15.23
C GLU A 245 8.78 -16.02 -14.17
N LYS A 246 9.86 -15.34 -14.52
CA LYS A 246 10.91 -15.02 -13.56
C LYS A 246 10.39 -14.15 -12.41
N HIS A 247 9.56 -13.15 -12.71
CA HIS A 247 8.91 -12.32 -11.67
C HIS A 247 8.08 -13.14 -10.69
N LYS A 248 7.43 -14.20 -11.17
CA LYS A 248 6.61 -15.10 -10.32
C LYS A 248 7.45 -16.00 -9.44
N LEU A 249 8.68 -16.33 -9.86
CA LEU A 249 9.60 -17.20 -9.12
C LEU A 249 10.44 -16.47 -8.08
N GLU A 250 10.62 -15.16 -8.24
CA GLU A 250 11.32 -14.27 -7.31
C GLU A 250 10.41 -13.83 -6.16
#